data_f2312631d37c75f1b51c889bee43ae6b
#
_entry.id   f2312631d37c75f1b51c889bee43ae6b
#
_cell.length_a   1.000
_cell.length_b   1.000
_cell.length_c   1.000
_cell.angle_alpha   90.00
_cell.angle_beta   90.00
_cell.angle_gamma   90.00
#
_symmetry.space_group_name_H-M   'P 1'
#
loop_
_entity.id
_entity.type
_entity.pdbx_description
1 polymer ?
#
loop_
_entity_poly.entity_id
_entity_poly.type
_entity_poly.pdbx_seq_one_letter_code
_entity_poly.pdbx_strand_id
1 'polypeptide(L)'
;MLMTWEDILGFSFGGAILVIMAFGIAFSAFTPSLDKWGRRYFISLFSLMFLCAVSCFFGLIFWYDPTMAAVERVVYIFEDTFLSLVIFMPTIFILHSCGENVQKSPMLWSATALLFAFFALELIAQFTNVFFYVTPDNGFVRGPLWAL
;
A
#
# COMPACT_ATOMS: atom_id res chain seq x y z
N MET A 1 -21.60 -10.36 17.13
CA MET A 1 -21.65 -9.06 16.43
C MET A 1 -22.35 -9.26 15.09
N LEU A 2 -23.39 -8.49 14.76
CA LEU A 2 -24.04 -8.62 13.45
C LEU A 2 -23.24 -7.81 12.45
N MET A 3 -22.72 -8.45 11.40
CA MET A 3 -22.05 -7.78 10.28
C MET A 3 -23.00 -6.74 9.68
N THR A 4 -22.52 -5.52 9.53
CA THR A 4 -23.26 -4.47 8.84
C THR A 4 -23.21 -4.68 7.34
N TRP A 5 -24.09 -4.02 6.59
CA TRP A 5 -24.04 -4.05 5.12
C TRP A 5 -22.73 -3.48 4.56
N GLU A 6 -22.20 -2.47 5.23
CA GLU A 6 -20.90 -1.85 4.87
C GLU A 6 -19.75 -2.84 5.02
N ASP A 7 -19.76 -3.68 6.05
CA ASP A 7 -18.75 -4.72 6.26
C ASP A 7 -18.77 -5.75 5.12
N ILE A 8 -19.97 -6.21 4.76
CA ILE A 8 -20.15 -7.17 3.66
C ILE A 8 -19.61 -6.61 2.35
N LEU A 9 -19.88 -5.32 2.07
CA LEU A 9 -19.34 -4.64 0.90
C LEU A 9 -17.81 -4.53 0.98
N GLY A 10 -17.25 -4.11 2.12
CA GLY A 10 -15.80 -4.01 2.32
C GLY A 10 -15.09 -5.34 2.07
N PHE A 11 -15.57 -6.43 2.66
CA PHE A 11 -15.01 -7.78 2.42
C PHE A 11 -15.17 -8.25 0.98
N SER A 12 -16.31 -7.97 0.34
CA SER A 12 -16.55 -8.35 -1.04
C SER A 12 -15.63 -7.61 -2.01
N PHE A 13 -15.47 -6.30 -1.85
CA PHE A 13 -14.55 -5.50 -2.65
C PHE A 13 -13.09 -5.89 -2.40
N GLY A 14 -12.67 -6.05 -1.14
CA GLY A 14 -11.33 -6.49 -0.79
C GLY A 14 -10.99 -7.84 -1.42
N GLY A 15 -11.89 -8.81 -1.33
CA GLY A 15 -11.74 -10.12 -1.96
C GLY A 15 -11.65 -10.04 -3.49
N ALA A 16 -12.48 -9.22 -4.11
CA ALA A 16 -12.43 -9.01 -5.57
C ALA A 16 -11.09 -8.39 -6.01
N ILE A 17 -10.58 -7.40 -5.29
CA ILE A 17 -9.28 -6.78 -5.57
C ILE A 17 -8.15 -7.82 -5.46
N LEU A 18 -8.13 -8.65 -4.41
CA LEU A 18 -7.13 -9.72 -4.26
C LEU A 18 -7.12 -10.67 -5.45
N VAL A 19 -8.30 -11.10 -5.91
CA VAL A 19 -8.42 -11.97 -7.10
C VAL A 19 -7.90 -11.27 -8.34
N ILE A 20 -8.28 -10.02 -8.58
CA ILE A 20 -7.82 -9.23 -9.75
C ILE A 20 -6.29 -9.08 -9.73
N MET A 21 -5.68 -8.79 -8.56
CA MET A 21 -4.23 -8.64 -8.45
C MET A 21 -3.49 -9.97 -8.67
N ALA A 22 -4.02 -11.08 -8.15
CA ALA A 22 -3.49 -12.41 -8.41
C ALA A 22 -3.54 -12.77 -9.90
N PHE A 23 -4.63 -12.45 -10.58
CA PHE A 23 -4.74 -12.57 -12.04
C PHE A 23 -3.74 -11.69 -12.77
N GLY A 24 -3.52 -10.46 -12.32
CA GLY A 24 -2.52 -9.54 -12.88
C GLY A 24 -1.10 -10.11 -12.80
N ILE A 25 -0.73 -10.70 -11.67
CA ILE A 25 0.56 -11.39 -11.50
C ILE A 25 0.68 -12.57 -12.48
N ALA A 26 -0.32 -13.45 -12.50
CA ALA A 26 -0.32 -14.62 -13.37
C ALA A 26 -0.27 -14.21 -14.85
N PHE A 27 -1.12 -13.26 -15.25
CA PHE A 27 -1.14 -12.74 -16.62
C PHE A 27 0.23 -12.17 -17.02
N SER A 28 0.85 -11.36 -16.16
CA SER A 28 2.16 -10.77 -16.43
C SER A 28 3.27 -11.83 -16.55
N ALA A 29 3.18 -12.90 -15.76
CA ALA A 29 4.15 -14.00 -15.80
C ALA A 29 4.07 -14.81 -17.10
N PHE A 30 2.85 -15.05 -17.60
CA PHE A 30 2.62 -15.95 -18.74
C PHE A 30 2.46 -15.23 -20.08
N THR A 31 2.38 -13.89 -20.12
CA THR A 31 2.24 -13.14 -21.38
C THR A 31 3.54 -13.17 -22.19
N PRO A 32 3.57 -13.80 -23.38
CA PRO A 32 4.80 -13.97 -24.14
C PRO A 32 5.26 -12.67 -24.83
N SER A 33 4.35 -11.71 -25.05
CA SER A 33 4.65 -10.43 -25.70
C SER A 33 5.38 -9.42 -24.82
N LEU A 34 5.44 -9.66 -23.50
CA LEU A 34 6.18 -8.79 -22.58
C LEU A 34 7.67 -9.13 -22.65
N ASP A 35 8.48 -8.09 -22.82
CA ASP A 35 9.92 -8.20 -22.67
C ASP A 35 10.31 -8.52 -21.22
N LYS A 36 11.57 -8.89 -20.97
CA LYS A 36 12.05 -9.31 -19.65
C LYS A 36 11.89 -8.20 -18.59
N TRP A 37 12.08 -6.94 -19.01
CA TRP A 37 11.97 -5.81 -18.09
C TRP A 37 10.49 -5.54 -17.74
N GLY A 38 9.63 -5.40 -18.74
CA GLY A 38 8.18 -5.17 -18.55
C GLY A 38 7.52 -6.27 -17.72
N ARG A 39 7.92 -7.54 -17.96
CA ARG A 39 7.43 -8.66 -17.16
C ARG A 39 7.78 -8.51 -15.69
N ARG A 40 9.04 -8.19 -15.35
CA ARG A 40 9.47 -7.97 -13.97
C ARG A 40 8.75 -6.78 -13.35
N TYR A 41 8.61 -5.69 -14.10
CA TYR A 41 7.90 -4.50 -13.66
C TYR A 41 6.45 -4.80 -13.28
N PHE A 42 5.69 -5.41 -14.18
CA PHE A 42 4.28 -5.69 -13.92
C PHE A 42 4.07 -6.74 -12.81
N ILE A 43 4.91 -7.77 -12.74
CA ILE A 43 4.87 -8.72 -11.63
C ILE A 43 5.13 -7.98 -10.30
N SER A 44 6.13 -7.10 -10.23
CA SER A 44 6.42 -6.33 -9.01
C SER A 44 5.28 -5.39 -8.66
N LEU A 45 4.72 -4.67 -9.63
CA LEU A 45 3.59 -3.76 -9.44
C LEU A 45 2.36 -4.50 -8.88
N PHE A 46 1.93 -5.56 -9.54
CA PHE A 46 0.77 -6.34 -9.09
C PHE A 46 1.02 -7.05 -7.76
N SER A 47 2.27 -7.46 -7.48
CA SER A 47 2.62 -8.03 -6.18
C SER A 47 2.54 -7.01 -5.05
N LEU A 48 3.00 -5.78 -5.28
CA LEU A 48 2.86 -4.68 -4.31
C LEU A 48 1.39 -4.33 -4.07
N MET A 49 0.59 -4.23 -5.14
CA MET A 49 -0.84 -3.99 -5.03
C MET A 49 -1.56 -5.13 -4.31
N PHE A 50 -1.15 -6.38 -4.54
CA PHE A 50 -1.68 -7.55 -3.84
C PHE A 50 -1.35 -7.48 -2.34
N LEU A 51 -0.11 -7.15 -1.97
CA LEU A 51 0.30 -7.00 -0.58
C LEU A 51 -0.45 -5.85 0.11
N CYS A 52 -0.63 -4.71 -0.58
CA CYS A 52 -1.45 -3.61 -0.08
C CYS A 52 -2.89 -4.08 0.18
N ALA A 53 -3.51 -4.77 -0.77
CA ALA A 53 -4.87 -5.29 -0.61
C ALA A 53 -4.98 -6.33 0.52
N VAL A 54 -3.95 -7.17 0.73
CA VAL A 54 -3.88 -8.09 1.87
C VAL A 54 -3.82 -7.31 3.18
N SER A 55 -3.01 -6.26 3.27
CA SER A 55 -2.93 -5.42 4.48
C SER A 55 -4.28 -4.76 4.78
N CYS A 56 -4.93 -4.14 3.78
CA CYS A 56 -6.27 -3.57 3.93
C CYS A 56 -7.29 -4.62 4.42
N PHE A 57 -7.22 -5.84 3.87
CA PHE A 57 -8.13 -6.91 4.25
C PHE A 57 -7.91 -7.36 5.70
N PHE A 58 -6.66 -7.43 6.16
CA PHE A 58 -6.36 -7.70 7.57
C PHE A 58 -6.80 -6.54 8.47
N GLY A 59 -6.65 -5.28 8.03
CA GLY A 59 -7.18 -4.12 8.75
C GLY A 59 -8.69 -4.24 9.00
N LEU A 60 -9.46 -4.64 7.98
CA LEU A 60 -10.90 -4.87 8.12
C LEU A 60 -11.24 -5.99 9.12
N ILE A 61 -10.42 -7.05 9.21
CA ILE A 61 -10.64 -8.15 10.15
C ILE A 61 -10.36 -7.70 11.59
N PHE A 62 -9.28 -6.97 11.80
CA PHE A 62 -8.83 -6.58 13.14
C PHE A 62 -9.57 -5.37 13.70
N TRP A 63 -10.21 -4.57 12.84
CA TRP A 63 -10.97 -3.37 13.22
C TRP A 63 -11.99 -3.61 14.36
N TYR A 64 -12.56 -4.81 14.42
CA TYR A 64 -13.60 -5.15 15.39
C TYR A 64 -13.10 -5.76 16.69
N ASP A 65 -11.78 -6.02 16.81
CA ASP A 65 -11.21 -6.64 18.00
C ASP A 65 -10.38 -5.63 18.81
N PRO A 66 -10.90 -5.10 19.94
CA PRO A 66 -10.17 -4.15 20.77
C PRO A 66 -8.82 -4.65 21.27
N THR A 67 -8.62 -5.98 21.32
CA THR A 67 -7.35 -6.56 21.77
C THR A 67 -6.26 -6.47 20.72
N MET A 68 -6.63 -6.20 19.46
CA MET A 68 -5.74 -6.19 18.30
C MET A 68 -5.24 -4.78 17.89
N ALA A 69 -5.48 -3.73 18.70
CA ALA A 69 -5.10 -2.35 18.39
C ALA A 69 -3.60 -2.17 18.02
N ALA A 70 -2.71 -2.93 18.67
CA ALA A 70 -1.29 -2.91 18.33
C ALA A 70 -1.00 -3.55 16.98
N VAL A 71 -1.70 -4.63 16.64
CA VAL A 71 -1.57 -5.33 15.34
C VAL A 71 -2.13 -4.46 14.23
N GLU A 72 -3.27 -3.83 14.45
CA GLU A 72 -3.90 -2.92 13.50
C GLU A 72 -2.98 -1.74 13.15
N ARG A 73 -2.30 -1.15 14.13
CA ARG A 73 -1.31 -0.10 13.88
C ARG A 73 -0.18 -0.58 12.94
N VAL A 74 0.30 -1.80 13.14
CA VAL A 74 1.32 -2.41 12.26
C VAL A 74 0.78 -2.63 10.85
N VAL A 75 -0.48 -3.08 10.73
CA VAL A 75 -1.15 -3.28 9.45
C VAL A 75 -1.25 -1.96 8.68
N TYR A 76 -1.62 -0.84 9.31
CA TYR A 76 -1.65 0.49 8.68
C TYR A 76 -0.28 0.91 8.16
N ILE A 77 0.80 0.70 8.92
CA ILE A 77 2.17 0.99 8.45
C ILE A 77 2.49 0.20 7.18
N PHE A 78 2.13 -1.08 7.13
CA PHE A 78 2.34 -1.90 5.93
C PHE A 78 1.48 -1.42 4.75
N GLU A 79 0.22 -1.07 5.00
CA GLU A 79 -0.69 -0.56 3.98
C GLU A 79 -0.13 0.71 3.33
N ASP A 80 0.22 1.72 4.13
CA ASP A 80 0.77 2.98 3.67
C ASP A 80 2.13 2.80 2.98
N THR A 81 2.97 1.88 3.50
CA THR A 81 4.24 1.51 2.87
C THR A 81 4.02 0.92 1.48
N PHE A 82 3.15 -0.07 1.34
CA PHE A 82 2.89 -0.69 0.04
C PHE A 82 2.21 0.29 -0.92
N LEU A 83 1.27 1.10 -0.45
CA LEU A 83 0.59 2.10 -1.26
C LEU A 83 1.58 3.14 -1.80
N SER A 84 2.48 3.65 -0.97
CA SER A 84 3.50 4.62 -1.41
C SER A 84 4.48 4.01 -2.42
N LEU A 85 4.85 2.74 -2.26
CA LEU A 85 5.64 2.02 -3.24
C LEU A 85 4.89 1.83 -4.57
N VAL A 86 3.59 1.52 -4.54
CA VAL A 86 2.75 1.45 -5.74
C VAL A 86 2.72 2.79 -6.46
N ILE A 87 2.58 3.91 -5.74
CA ILE A 87 2.60 5.26 -6.31
C ILE A 87 3.98 5.60 -6.90
N PHE A 88 5.06 5.06 -6.34
CA PHE A 88 6.42 5.26 -6.83
C PHE A 88 6.72 4.50 -8.14
N MET A 89 6.11 3.32 -8.34
CA MET A 89 6.37 2.46 -9.51
C MET A 89 6.16 3.14 -10.87
N PRO A 90 5.12 3.98 -11.12
CA PRO A 90 4.98 4.71 -12.38
C PRO A 90 6.16 5.60 -12.73
N THR A 91 6.85 6.18 -11.76
CA THR A 91 8.07 6.98 -12.00
C THR A 91 9.15 6.13 -12.69
N ILE A 92 9.37 4.92 -12.20
CA ILE A 92 10.33 3.96 -12.79
C ILE A 92 9.90 3.60 -14.22
N PHE A 93 8.60 3.37 -14.43
CA PHE A 93 8.07 3.01 -15.74
C PHE A 93 8.25 4.15 -16.76
N ILE A 94 7.91 5.37 -16.38
CA ILE A 94 8.05 6.55 -17.26
C ILE A 94 9.51 6.75 -17.66
N LEU A 95 10.44 6.73 -16.70
CA LEU A 95 11.86 6.90 -16.96
C LEU A 95 12.39 5.83 -17.93
N HIS A 96 12.03 4.57 -17.69
CA HIS A 96 12.41 3.48 -18.59
C HIS A 96 11.83 3.66 -19.99
N SER A 97 10.55 4.03 -20.09
CA SER A 97 9.85 4.24 -21.37
C SER A 97 10.40 5.42 -22.16
N CYS A 98 10.95 6.43 -21.48
CA CYS A 98 11.66 7.55 -22.10
C CYS A 98 13.10 7.20 -22.54
N GLY A 99 13.55 5.97 -22.31
CA GLY A 99 14.90 5.54 -22.63
C GLY A 99 15.98 6.12 -21.71
N GLU A 100 15.61 6.73 -20.60
CA GLU A 100 16.54 7.25 -19.62
C GLU A 100 17.20 6.11 -18.80
N ASN A 101 18.45 6.35 -18.40
CA ASN A 101 19.09 5.46 -17.44
C ASN A 101 18.48 5.70 -16.06
N VAL A 102 17.54 4.83 -15.67
CA VAL A 102 16.77 4.93 -14.44
C VAL A 102 17.67 5.18 -13.22
N GLN A 103 18.81 4.47 -13.12
CA GLN A 103 19.72 4.59 -11.96
C GLN A 103 20.45 5.93 -11.87
N LYS A 104 20.60 6.66 -12.98
CA LYS A 104 21.29 7.95 -13.05
C LYS A 104 20.34 9.15 -13.12
N SER A 105 19.05 8.91 -13.19
CA SER A 105 18.06 9.98 -13.32
C SER A 105 17.93 10.80 -12.04
N PRO A 106 18.12 12.12 -12.08
CA PRO A 106 17.89 12.98 -10.93
C PRO A 106 16.42 12.98 -10.47
N MET A 107 15.49 12.70 -11.39
CA MET A 107 14.08 12.56 -11.07
C MET A 107 13.84 11.34 -10.18
N LEU A 108 14.51 10.22 -10.44
CA LEU A 108 14.39 9.04 -9.56
C LEU A 108 14.96 9.35 -8.17
N TRP A 109 16.11 10.02 -8.09
CA TRP A 109 16.72 10.36 -6.80
C TRP A 109 15.85 11.30 -5.97
N SER A 110 15.24 12.33 -6.61
CA SER A 110 14.31 13.23 -5.91
C SER A 110 13.03 12.50 -5.45
N ALA A 111 12.45 11.65 -6.30
CA ALA A 111 11.29 10.85 -5.93
C ALA A 111 11.61 9.86 -4.79
N THR A 112 12.81 9.24 -4.82
CA THR A 112 13.28 8.36 -3.76
C THR A 112 13.49 9.12 -2.45
N ALA A 113 14.06 10.33 -2.50
CA ALA A 113 14.23 11.17 -1.31
C ALA A 113 12.87 11.56 -0.70
N LEU A 114 11.88 11.90 -1.53
CA LEU A 114 10.51 12.17 -1.08
C LEU A 114 9.85 10.93 -0.45
N LEU A 115 10.07 9.76 -1.03
CA LEU A 115 9.57 8.49 -0.48
C LEU A 115 10.17 8.21 0.91
N PHE A 116 11.47 8.39 1.08
CA PHE A 116 12.12 8.24 2.38
C PHE A 116 11.66 9.29 3.39
N ALA A 117 11.45 10.54 2.97
CA ALA A 117 10.89 11.59 3.82
C ALA A 117 9.47 11.22 4.27
N PHE A 118 8.64 10.67 3.39
CA PHE A 118 7.31 10.16 3.72
C PHE A 118 7.38 9.05 4.77
N PHE A 119 8.24 8.04 4.60
CA PHE A 119 8.38 6.97 5.58
C PHE A 119 8.88 7.48 6.94
N ALA A 120 9.80 8.44 6.95
CA ALA A 120 10.26 9.06 8.18
C ALA A 120 9.12 9.79 8.91
N LEU A 121 8.29 10.53 8.17
CA LEU A 121 7.12 11.22 8.72
C LEU A 121 6.09 10.22 9.24
N GLU A 122 5.83 9.14 8.52
CA GLU A 122 4.91 8.08 8.93
C GLU A 122 5.38 7.42 10.24
N LEU A 123 6.65 7.05 10.33
CA LEU A 123 7.21 6.51 11.57
C LEU A 123 7.08 7.50 12.74
N ILE A 124 7.42 8.78 12.54
CA ILE A 124 7.25 9.81 13.55
C ILE A 124 5.79 9.92 13.98
N ALA A 125 4.86 9.86 13.01
CA ALA A 125 3.43 9.93 13.26
C ALA A 125 2.94 8.83 14.21
N GLN A 126 3.45 7.60 14.06
CA GLN A 126 3.09 6.47 14.92
C GLN A 126 3.51 6.66 16.38
N PHE A 127 4.61 7.39 16.63
CA PHE A 127 5.10 7.64 18.00
C PHE A 127 4.53 8.93 18.60
N THR A 128 4.07 9.87 17.77
CA THR A 128 3.68 11.20 18.24
C THR A 128 2.17 11.43 18.28
N ASN A 129 1.38 10.52 17.75
CA ASN A 129 -0.08 10.64 17.60
C ASN A 129 -0.52 11.93 16.88
N VAL A 130 0.35 12.51 16.07
CA VAL A 130 0.13 13.83 15.43
C VAL A 130 -0.82 13.73 14.25
N PHE A 131 -0.74 12.65 13.47
CA PHE A 131 -1.59 12.44 12.32
C PHE A 131 -2.81 11.59 12.68
N PHE A 132 -2.59 10.44 13.28
CA PHE A 132 -3.65 9.58 13.79
C PHE A 132 -3.13 8.72 14.94
N TYR A 133 -4.03 8.15 15.70
CA TYR A 133 -3.70 7.11 16.68
C TYR A 133 -4.87 6.14 16.84
N VAL A 134 -4.52 4.93 17.22
CA VAL A 134 -5.49 3.90 17.55
C VAL A 134 -5.67 3.90 19.08
N THR A 135 -6.90 4.09 19.54
CA THR A 135 -7.23 4.06 20.97
C THR A 135 -7.12 2.63 21.53
N PRO A 136 -7.02 2.47 22.86
CA PRO A 136 -7.04 1.15 23.48
C PRO A 136 -8.30 0.32 23.14
N ASP A 137 -9.40 1.00 22.80
CA ASP A 137 -10.67 0.37 22.40
C ASP A 137 -10.73 0.08 20.90
N ASN A 138 -9.60 0.10 20.21
CA ASN A 138 -9.47 -0.09 18.76
C ASN A 138 -10.24 0.96 17.93
N GLY A 139 -10.36 2.17 18.44
CA GLY A 139 -10.97 3.30 17.74
C GLY A 139 -9.91 4.12 17.00
N PHE A 140 -10.16 4.39 15.71
CA PHE A 140 -9.32 5.31 14.94
C PHE A 140 -9.64 6.76 15.30
N VAL A 141 -8.64 7.52 15.76
CA VAL A 141 -8.78 8.94 16.09
C VAL A 141 -7.80 9.76 15.25
N ARG A 142 -8.33 10.78 14.59
CA ARG A 142 -7.55 11.73 13.80
C ARG A 142 -6.75 12.66 14.72
N GLY A 143 -5.46 12.77 14.46
CA GLY A 143 -4.59 13.69 15.15
C GLY A 143 -4.72 15.14 14.65
N PRO A 144 -4.05 16.10 15.30
CA PRO A 144 -4.17 17.53 14.97
C PRO A 144 -3.69 17.90 13.57
N LEU A 145 -2.81 17.13 12.95
CA LEU A 145 -2.28 17.38 11.60
C LEU A 145 -2.92 16.49 10.51
N TRP A 146 -3.99 15.77 10.81
CA TRP A 146 -4.69 14.94 9.82
C TRP A 146 -5.21 15.72 8.61
N ALA A 147 -5.48 17.00 8.76
CA ALA A 147 -6.08 17.85 7.72
C ALA A 147 -5.05 18.57 6.82
N LEU A 148 -3.75 18.35 7.04
CA LEU A 148 -2.66 18.88 6.20
C LEU A 148 -2.26 17.90 5.12
#